data_7d6f717135cbb462918c25c085c6f20f
#
_entry.id   7d6f717135cbb462918c25c085c6f20f
#
_cell.length_a   1.000
_cell.length_b   1.000
_cell.length_c   1.000
_cell.angle_alpha   90.00
_cell.angle_beta   90.00
_cell.angle_gamma   90.00
#
_symmetry.space_group_name_H-M   'P 1'
#
loop_
_entity.id
_entity.type
_entity.pdbx_description
1 polymer ?
#
loop_
_entity_poly.entity_id
_entity_poly.type
_entity_poly.pdbx_seq_one_letter_code
_entity_poly.pdbx_strand_id
1 'polypeptide(L)'
;MTPGHPYEGDSAPAGFPQIHTVSPAAYDHRYGTRYRKRQSPNGPGWHADVTPLINPPSHSILRAERVPDYGGDTQFTNVAAAYAGLSPSVRALVDELRAEHRFGASTSAERSAEKIGDLVRSNPLATIHPVVRVHPETGEKVLYVNPSFTREIVNLSPRESRHLLDLLFEEIARPDYSVRFKWEPGSVAFWDNRAALHLAPRDFEHVEGDRVLHRITLVGDIPVGPDGVASESISGDYFGAA
;
A
#
# COMPACT_ATOMS: atom_id res chain seq x y z
N MET A 1 4.75 5.47 20.64
CA MET A 1 5.26 4.12 20.23
C MET A 1 4.69 3.84 18.86
N THR A 2 5.41 3.12 18.01
CA THR A 2 4.89 2.64 16.73
C THR A 2 3.83 1.58 17.01
N PRO A 3 2.60 1.72 16.51
CA PRO A 3 1.55 0.72 16.73
C PRO A 3 1.80 -0.54 15.90
N GLY A 4 1.19 -1.65 16.30
CA GLY A 4 1.13 -2.86 15.48
C GLY A 4 0.25 -2.65 14.23
N HIS A 5 0.36 -3.57 13.27
CA HIS A 5 -0.50 -3.53 12.07
C HIS A 5 -1.98 -3.72 12.48
N PRO A 6 -2.94 -2.94 11.93
CA PRO A 6 -4.34 -2.97 12.36
C PRO A 6 -5.01 -4.35 12.28
N TYR A 7 -4.61 -5.18 11.31
CA TYR A 7 -5.19 -6.49 11.07
C TYR A 7 -4.20 -7.66 11.19
N GLU A 8 -2.92 -7.39 11.48
CA GLU A 8 -1.85 -8.39 11.36
C GLU A 8 -1.00 -8.53 12.64
N GLY A 9 -1.56 -8.18 13.79
CA GLY A 9 -0.86 -8.23 15.08
C GLY A 9 -0.44 -9.64 15.54
N ASP A 10 -1.05 -10.68 15.02
CA ASP A 10 -0.75 -12.09 15.35
C ASP A 10 0.57 -12.61 14.72
N SER A 11 1.16 -11.87 13.79
CA SER A 11 2.46 -12.19 13.17
C SER A 11 3.67 -11.59 13.90
N ALA A 12 3.42 -10.86 14.99
CA ALA A 12 4.48 -10.20 15.74
C ALA A 12 5.35 -11.20 16.51
N PRO A 13 6.68 -11.01 16.54
CA PRO A 13 7.57 -11.76 17.43
C PRO A 13 7.20 -11.53 18.89
N ALA A 14 7.38 -12.56 19.74
CA ALA A 14 7.07 -12.47 21.17
C ALA A 14 7.78 -11.28 21.84
N GLY A 15 7.02 -10.43 22.53
CA GLY A 15 7.52 -9.23 23.21
C GLY A 15 7.66 -7.98 22.32
N PHE A 16 7.38 -8.09 21.00
CA PHE A 16 7.53 -6.98 20.06
C PHE A 16 6.29 -6.79 19.17
N PRO A 17 5.16 -6.37 19.73
CA PRO A 17 3.89 -6.27 18.99
C PRO A 17 3.92 -5.27 17.83
N GLN A 18 4.92 -4.36 17.78
CA GLN A 18 5.09 -3.40 16.71
C GLN A 18 5.75 -4.00 15.46
N ILE A 19 6.43 -5.15 15.60
CA ILE A 19 7.12 -5.80 14.48
C ILE A 19 6.17 -6.74 13.77
N HIS A 20 5.97 -6.51 12.48
CA HIS A 20 5.20 -7.39 11.62
C HIS A 20 6.13 -8.33 10.86
N THR A 21 5.91 -9.65 11.02
CA THR A 21 6.65 -10.66 10.25
C THR A 21 6.01 -10.86 8.88
N VAL A 22 6.76 -10.57 7.84
CA VAL A 22 6.38 -10.76 6.43
C VAL A 22 7.01 -12.05 5.93
N SER A 23 6.21 -13.11 5.84
CA SER A 23 6.65 -14.41 5.33
C SER A 23 5.52 -15.14 4.58
N PRO A 24 5.84 -16.05 3.65
CA PRO A 24 4.84 -16.88 3.00
C PRO A 24 3.97 -17.65 3.98
N ALA A 25 4.59 -18.23 5.04
CA ALA A 25 3.88 -18.98 6.05
C ALA A 25 2.87 -18.12 6.85
N ALA A 26 3.28 -16.92 7.29
CA ALA A 26 2.38 -15.97 7.96
C ALA A 26 1.26 -15.53 7.03
N TYR A 27 1.56 -15.31 5.76
CA TYR A 27 0.59 -14.92 4.74
C TYR A 27 -0.42 -16.04 4.46
N ASP A 28 0.05 -17.30 4.32
CA ASP A 28 -0.82 -18.46 4.10
C ASP A 28 -1.70 -18.77 5.30
N HIS A 29 -1.19 -18.61 6.49
CA HIS A 29 -1.97 -18.78 7.72
C HIS A 29 -3.15 -17.80 7.77
N ARG A 30 -2.96 -16.59 7.27
CA ARG A 30 -3.95 -15.51 7.32
C ARG A 30 -4.93 -15.52 6.15
N TYR A 31 -4.42 -15.64 4.93
CA TYR A 31 -5.20 -15.51 3.70
C TYR A 31 -5.50 -16.84 3.01
N GLY A 32 -4.86 -17.93 3.45
CA GLY A 32 -4.92 -19.25 2.84
C GLY A 32 -4.06 -19.36 1.56
N THR A 33 -3.54 -20.57 1.32
CA THR A 33 -2.65 -20.87 0.18
C THR A 33 -3.30 -20.61 -1.18
N ARG A 34 -4.63 -20.65 -1.26
CA ARG A 34 -5.39 -20.34 -2.49
C ARG A 34 -5.34 -18.85 -2.86
N TYR A 35 -5.11 -17.95 -1.90
CA TYR A 35 -5.03 -16.52 -2.17
C TYR A 35 -3.78 -16.18 -3.01
N ARG A 36 -2.63 -16.74 -2.70
CA ARG A 36 -1.40 -16.58 -3.50
C ARG A 36 -1.59 -16.98 -4.97
N LYS A 37 -2.33 -18.06 -5.22
CA LYS A 37 -2.59 -18.58 -6.58
C LYS A 37 -3.60 -17.77 -7.38
N ARG A 38 -4.41 -16.93 -6.73
CA ARG A 38 -5.54 -16.21 -7.36
C ARG A 38 -5.28 -14.72 -7.64
N GLN A 39 -4.20 -14.15 -7.12
CA GLN A 39 -3.89 -12.79 -7.51
C GLN A 39 -3.55 -12.80 -9.01
N SER A 40 -4.28 -12.00 -9.79
CA SER A 40 -4.11 -11.89 -11.24
C SER A 40 -2.64 -11.65 -11.60
N PRO A 41 -2.13 -12.24 -12.70
CA PRO A 41 -0.83 -11.87 -13.25
C PRO A 41 -0.69 -10.38 -13.55
N ASN A 42 -1.81 -9.70 -13.78
CA ASN A 42 -1.92 -8.25 -13.98
C ASN A 42 -2.53 -7.56 -12.76
N GLY A 43 -2.74 -8.27 -11.67
CA GLY A 43 -3.27 -7.70 -10.44
C GLY A 43 -2.18 -6.88 -9.76
N PRO A 44 -2.52 -5.66 -9.40
CA PRO A 44 -1.57 -4.67 -8.94
C PRO A 44 -1.20 -4.97 -7.50
N GLY A 45 0.02 -5.33 -7.31
CA GLY A 45 0.61 -5.37 -5.99
C GLY A 45 1.13 -4.02 -5.50
N TRP A 46 1.12 -2.98 -6.35
CA TRP A 46 1.57 -1.63 -5.97
C TRP A 46 0.71 -1.04 -4.87
N HIS A 47 1.34 -0.63 -3.77
CA HIS A 47 0.67 0.01 -2.64
C HIS A 47 1.66 0.86 -1.82
N ALA A 48 1.13 1.84 -1.09
CA ALA A 48 1.71 2.32 0.14
C ALA A 48 0.98 1.63 1.30
N ASP A 49 1.65 1.50 2.44
CA ASP A 49 1.12 0.75 3.58
C ASP A 49 -0.17 1.39 4.12
N VAL A 50 -1.20 0.57 4.23
CA VAL A 50 -2.50 0.82 4.90
C VAL A 50 -3.10 2.19 4.61
N THR A 51 -3.14 2.61 3.34
CA THR A 51 -3.76 3.89 2.95
C THR A 51 -5.26 4.03 3.28
N PRO A 52 -6.04 2.98 3.62
CA PRO A 52 -7.39 3.16 4.15
C PRO A 52 -7.49 3.85 5.52
N LEU A 53 -6.38 4.01 6.26
CA LEU A 53 -6.33 4.81 7.49
C LEU A 53 -6.42 6.31 7.19
N ILE A 54 -6.96 7.09 8.12
CA ILE A 54 -7.01 8.56 7.99
C ILE A 54 -5.61 9.18 8.02
N ASN A 55 -4.69 8.60 8.80
CA ASN A 55 -3.28 8.99 8.90
C ASN A 55 -2.37 7.78 8.60
N PRO A 56 -2.24 7.40 7.32
CA PRO A 56 -1.46 6.23 6.92
C PRO A 56 -0.01 6.32 7.38
N PRO A 57 0.69 5.19 7.54
CA PRO A 57 2.10 5.19 7.91
C PRO A 57 2.95 6.12 7.03
N SER A 58 3.73 7.00 7.66
CA SER A 58 4.66 7.88 6.94
C SER A 58 5.81 7.09 6.31
N HIS A 59 6.40 6.19 7.09
CA HIS A 59 7.56 5.41 6.65
C HIS A 59 7.40 3.95 7.04
N SER A 60 8.11 3.10 6.29
CA SER A 60 8.27 1.70 6.63
C SER A 60 9.75 1.33 6.62
N ILE A 61 10.13 0.50 7.58
CA ILE A 61 11.46 -0.09 7.71
C ILE A 61 11.28 -1.60 7.58
N LEU A 62 11.96 -2.22 6.62
CA LEU A 62 11.89 -3.64 6.37
C LEU A 62 13.30 -4.23 6.42
N ARG A 63 13.50 -5.21 7.32
CA ARG A 63 14.78 -5.93 7.47
C ARG A 63 14.62 -7.36 7.01
N ALA A 64 15.55 -7.82 6.17
CA ALA A 64 15.62 -9.21 5.74
C ALA A 64 16.29 -10.08 6.81
N GLU A 65 15.64 -11.16 7.20
CA GLU A 65 16.22 -12.22 8.03
C GLU A 65 16.69 -13.38 7.17
N ARG A 66 15.80 -13.92 6.34
CA ARG A 66 16.08 -15.01 5.39
C ARG A 66 15.48 -14.64 4.05
N VAL A 67 16.25 -14.83 3.00
CA VAL A 67 15.82 -14.56 1.63
C VAL A 67 16.44 -15.58 0.70
N PRO A 68 15.78 -15.95 -0.41
CA PRO A 68 16.36 -16.84 -1.41
C PRO A 68 17.52 -16.15 -2.15
N ASP A 69 18.39 -16.93 -2.76
CA ASP A 69 19.54 -16.44 -3.53
C ASP A 69 19.11 -15.57 -4.74
N TYR A 70 17.93 -15.82 -5.29
CA TYR A 70 17.33 -15.04 -6.36
C TYR A 70 15.81 -14.97 -6.22
N GLY A 71 15.22 -13.91 -6.74
CA GLY A 71 13.80 -13.62 -6.57
C GLY A 71 13.46 -13.09 -5.18
N GLY A 72 12.20 -12.78 -4.95
CA GLY A 72 11.71 -12.24 -3.69
C GLY A 72 12.13 -10.80 -3.42
N ASP A 73 12.59 -10.08 -4.43
CA ASP A 73 12.96 -8.66 -4.35
C ASP A 73 11.77 -7.79 -3.92
N THR A 74 12.01 -6.51 -3.75
CA THR A 74 10.95 -5.50 -3.64
C THR A 74 11.16 -4.45 -4.70
N GLN A 75 10.09 -4.09 -5.41
CA GLN A 75 10.08 -2.95 -6.32
C GLN A 75 9.52 -1.73 -5.61
N PHE A 76 10.08 -0.57 -5.91
CA PHE A 76 9.61 0.74 -5.49
C PHE A 76 9.38 1.61 -6.70
N THR A 77 8.36 2.47 -6.65
CA THR A 77 8.10 3.48 -7.68
C THR A 77 7.94 4.85 -7.05
N ASN A 78 8.50 5.87 -7.69
CA ASN A 78 8.43 7.26 -7.25
C ASN A 78 7.15 7.92 -7.78
N VAL A 79 6.19 8.18 -6.89
CA VAL A 79 4.89 8.75 -7.27
C VAL A 79 4.90 10.28 -7.43
N ALA A 80 5.97 10.97 -7.01
CA ALA A 80 6.20 12.36 -7.38
C ALA A 80 6.64 12.47 -8.86
N ALA A 81 7.55 11.58 -9.28
CA ALA A 81 7.96 11.49 -10.69
C ALA A 81 6.78 11.09 -11.59
N ALA A 82 5.94 10.13 -11.15
CA ALA A 82 4.74 9.74 -11.86
C ALA A 82 3.75 10.93 -12.02
N TYR A 83 3.54 11.73 -10.97
CA TYR A 83 2.74 12.96 -11.07
C TYR A 83 3.35 13.96 -12.07
N ALA A 84 4.66 14.16 -12.00
CA ALA A 84 5.36 15.08 -12.91
C ALA A 84 5.31 14.63 -14.37
N GLY A 85 5.25 13.32 -14.63
CA GLY A 85 5.13 12.71 -15.95
C GLY A 85 3.76 12.88 -16.62
N LEU A 86 2.71 13.17 -15.85
CA LEU A 86 1.39 13.46 -16.40
C LEU A 86 1.39 14.75 -17.22
N SER A 87 0.56 14.82 -18.27
CA SER A 87 0.35 16.04 -19.03
C SER A 87 -0.24 17.17 -18.14
N PRO A 88 -0.01 18.45 -18.48
CA PRO A 88 -0.56 19.57 -17.70
C PRO A 88 -2.08 19.50 -17.51
N SER A 89 -2.81 19.06 -18.54
CA SER A 89 -4.28 18.95 -18.46
C SER A 89 -4.72 17.86 -17.49
N VAL A 90 -4.02 16.71 -17.48
CA VAL A 90 -4.34 15.62 -16.54
C VAL A 90 -3.96 16.03 -15.11
N ARG A 91 -2.80 16.69 -14.92
CA ARG A 91 -2.41 17.23 -13.61
C ARG A 91 -3.45 18.19 -13.06
N ALA A 92 -3.90 19.14 -13.86
CA ALA A 92 -4.94 20.10 -13.45
C ALA A 92 -6.24 19.39 -13.05
N LEU A 93 -6.64 18.34 -13.78
CA LEU A 93 -7.82 17.53 -13.44
C LEU A 93 -7.65 16.80 -12.11
N VAL A 94 -6.55 16.06 -11.93
CA VAL A 94 -6.38 15.19 -10.76
C VAL A 94 -6.08 15.97 -9.48
N ASP A 95 -5.56 17.20 -9.57
CA ASP A 95 -5.34 18.07 -8.42
C ASP A 95 -6.62 18.42 -7.64
N GLU A 96 -7.77 18.38 -8.32
CA GLU A 96 -9.08 18.71 -7.75
C GLU A 96 -9.88 17.47 -7.28
N LEU A 97 -9.37 16.26 -7.55
CA LEU A 97 -10.10 15.02 -7.32
C LEU A 97 -9.75 14.37 -5.97
N ARG A 98 -10.73 13.60 -5.48
CA ARG A 98 -10.59 12.77 -4.29
C ARG A 98 -10.97 11.34 -4.59
N ALA A 99 -10.36 10.40 -3.89
CA ALA A 99 -10.58 8.98 -4.08
C ALA A 99 -10.85 8.27 -2.75
N GLU A 100 -11.76 7.30 -2.78
CA GLU A 100 -11.99 6.42 -1.65
C GLU A 100 -10.92 5.33 -1.60
N HIS A 101 -10.28 5.20 -0.45
CA HIS A 101 -9.40 4.08 -0.11
C HIS A 101 -10.10 3.20 0.91
N ARG A 102 -10.15 1.88 0.64
CA ARG A 102 -10.81 0.91 1.50
C ARG A 102 -10.02 -0.38 1.61
N PHE A 103 -9.92 -0.93 2.80
CA PHE A 103 -9.34 -2.25 3.01
C PHE A 103 -10.33 -3.35 2.64
N GLY A 104 -9.84 -4.43 2.00
CA GLY A 104 -10.65 -5.63 1.73
C GLY A 104 -11.62 -5.55 0.54
N ALA A 105 -11.59 -4.53 -0.28
CA ALA A 105 -12.52 -4.33 -1.40
C ALA A 105 -12.11 -4.98 -2.72
N SER A 106 -11.12 -5.87 -2.75
CA SER A 106 -10.94 -6.77 -3.89
C SER A 106 -11.99 -7.87 -3.81
N THR A 107 -12.87 -7.94 -4.81
CA THR A 107 -13.95 -8.93 -4.91
C THR A 107 -13.48 -10.40 -4.84
N SER A 108 -12.17 -10.63 -4.97
CA SER A 108 -11.53 -11.93 -4.78
C SER A 108 -11.08 -12.16 -3.32
N ALA A 109 -10.74 -11.11 -2.58
CA ALA A 109 -10.34 -11.21 -1.17
C ALA A 109 -11.54 -11.42 -0.24
N GLU A 110 -12.70 -10.83 -0.57
CA GLU A 110 -13.94 -11.01 0.20
C GLU A 110 -14.42 -12.47 0.27
N ARG A 111 -14.01 -13.31 -0.69
CA ARG A 111 -14.40 -14.73 -0.76
C ARG A 111 -13.35 -15.71 -0.25
N SER A 112 -12.17 -15.26 0.14
CA SER A 112 -11.02 -16.17 0.33
C SER A 112 -10.54 -16.35 1.76
N ALA A 113 -10.92 -15.51 2.70
CA ALA A 113 -10.41 -15.60 4.06
C ALA A 113 -11.51 -15.23 5.07
N GLU A 114 -12.24 -16.21 5.55
CA GLU A 114 -13.26 -16.03 6.59
C GLU A 114 -12.74 -15.20 7.76
N LYS A 115 -11.52 -15.47 8.24
CA LYS A 115 -10.93 -14.77 9.38
C LYS A 115 -10.66 -13.28 9.12
N ILE A 116 -10.02 -12.93 8.02
CA ILE A 116 -9.77 -11.51 7.66
C ILE A 116 -11.06 -10.80 7.26
N GLY A 117 -11.95 -11.47 6.55
CA GLY A 117 -13.24 -10.92 6.19
C GLY A 117 -14.04 -10.51 7.42
N ASP A 118 -14.03 -11.32 8.49
CA ASP A 118 -14.68 -11.00 9.76
C ASP A 118 -14.00 -9.81 10.47
N LEU A 119 -12.68 -9.79 10.51
CA LEU A 119 -11.92 -8.69 11.11
C LEU A 119 -12.17 -7.35 10.38
N VAL A 120 -12.15 -7.36 9.06
CA VAL A 120 -12.45 -6.17 8.23
C VAL A 120 -13.90 -5.73 8.37
N ARG A 121 -14.85 -6.66 8.50
CA ARG A 121 -16.26 -6.33 8.75
C ARG A 121 -16.49 -5.74 10.14
N SER A 122 -15.79 -6.26 11.16
CA SER A 122 -15.91 -5.77 12.54
C SER A 122 -15.20 -4.44 12.78
N ASN A 123 -14.16 -4.14 12.00
CA ASN A 123 -13.40 -2.90 12.11
C ASN A 123 -13.04 -2.37 10.70
N PRO A 124 -14.02 -1.87 9.92
CA PRO A 124 -13.77 -1.42 8.57
C PRO A 124 -12.88 -0.19 8.54
N LEU A 125 -11.90 -0.18 7.64
CA LEU A 125 -11.06 0.99 7.37
C LEU A 125 -11.41 1.55 6.00
N ALA A 126 -11.83 2.81 5.97
CA ALA A 126 -12.11 3.54 4.74
C ALA A 126 -11.93 5.05 4.95
N THR A 127 -11.30 5.69 3.97
CA THR A 127 -10.97 7.11 3.98
C THR A 127 -11.07 7.70 2.59
N ILE A 128 -11.55 8.93 2.49
CA ILE A 128 -11.46 9.75 1.28
C ILE A 128 -10.16 10.56 1.36
N HIS A 129 -9.24 10.27 0.45
CA HIS A 129 -7.98 10.99 0.29
C HIS A 129 -7.99 11.87 -0.96
N PRO A 130 -7.16 12.92 -1.03
CA PRO A 130 -6.89 13.58 -2.29
C PRO A 130 -6.22 12.60 -3.28
N VAL A 131 -6.55 12.67 -4.57
CA VAL A 131 -5.85 11.90 -5.63
C VAL A 131 -4.40 12.34 -5.74
N VAL A 132 -4.13 13.61 -5.49
CA VAL A 132 -2.81 14.22 -5.38
C VAL A 132 -2.65 14.79 -3.98
N ARG A 133 -1.69 14.29 -3.21
CA ARG A 133 -1.33 14.91 -1.92
C ARG A 133 -0.11 15.84 -2.08
N VAL A 134 0.01 16.80 -1.18
CA VAL A 134 1.25 17.57 -1.00
C VAL A 134 2.10 16.88 0.07
N HIS A 135 3.35 16.60 -0.26
CA HIS A 135 4.29 16.01 0.70
C HIS A 135 4.62 17.03 1.80
N PRO A 136 4.43 16.70 3.10
CA PRO A 136 4.47 17.70 4.17
C PRO A 136 5.86 18.30 4.42
N GLU A 137 6.93 17.62 4.02
CA GLU A 137 8.31 18.07 4.24
C GLU A 137 8.92 18.71 3.00
N THR A 138 8.64 18.16 1.80
CA THR A 138 9.26 18.65 0.54
C THR A 138 8.38 19.62 -0.22
N GLY A 139 7.07 19.63 0.03
CA GLY A 139 6.09 20.41 -0.73
C GLY A 139 5.80 19.85 -2.14
N GLU A 140 6.38 18.72 -2.50
CA GLU A 140 6.14 18.09 -3.80
C GLU A 140 4.73 17.52 -3.89
N LYS A 141 4.13 17.61 -5.07
CA LYS A 141 2.87 16.94 -5.39
C LYS A 141 3.15 15.51 -5.78
N VAL A 142 2.41 14.57 -5.21
CA VAL A 142 2.56 13.13 -5.46
C VAL A 142 1.21 12.50 -5.79
N LEU A 143 1.18 11.52 -6.70
CA LEU A 143 0.00 10.71 -6.93
C LEU A 143 -0.26 9.84 -5.68
N TYR A 144 -1.43 10.02 -5.07
CA TYR A 144 -1.78 9.34 -3.83
C TYR A 144 -2.92 8.34 -4.04
N VAL A 145 -2.85 7.59 -5.13
CA VAL A 145 -3.73 6.47 -5.47
C VAL A 145 -2.91 5.21 -5.65
N ASN A 146 -3.50 4.06 -5.36
CA ASN A 146 -2.84 2.78 -5.59
C ASN A 146 -3.86 1.67 -5.88
N PRO A 147 -3.48 0.69 -6.71
CA PRO A 147 -4.40 -0.37 -7.12
C PRO A 147 -4.88 -1.27 -5.97
N SER A 148 -4.14 -1.36 -4.86
CA SER A 148 -4.48 -2.25 -3.76
C SER A 148 -5.62 -1.73 -2.89
N PHE A 149 -5.69 -0.42 -2.68
CA PHE A 149 -6.63 0.17 -1.73
C PHE A 149 -7.57 1.21 -2.34
N THR A 150 -7.21 1.89 -3.44
CA THR A 150 -8.08 2.87 -4.08
C THR A 150 -9.23 2.17 -4.81
N ARG A 151 -10.46 2.62 -4.56
CA ARG A 151 -11.69 2.01 -5.07
C ARG A 151 -12.31 2.79 -6.20
N GLU A 152 -12.55 4.04 -5.92
CA GLU A 152 -13.20 4.94 -6.86
C GLU A 152 -12.74 6.37 -6.64
N ILE A 153 -12.91 7.19 -7.67
CA ILE A 153 -12.79 8.64 -7.59
C ILE A 153 -14.17 9.18 -7.27
N VAL A 154 -14.25 9.94 -6.16
CA VAL A 154 -15.48 10.52 -5.66
C VAL A 154 -16.07 11.50 -6.70
N ASN A 155 -17.39 11.49 -6.83
CA ASN A 155 -18.15 12.33 -7.77
C ASN A 155 -17.95 12.05 -9.27
N LEU A 156 -17.26 10.98 -9.62
CA LEU A 156 -17.25 10.46 -10.99
C LEU A 156 -18.18 9.26 -11.13
N SER A 157 -18.72 9.06 -12.33
CA SER A 157 -19.42 7.81 -12.62
C SER A 157 -18.47 6.61 -12.51
N PRO A 158 -18.97 5.39 -12.22
CA PRO A 158 -18.11 4.20 -12.10
C PRO A 158 -17.24 3.93 -13.34
N ARG A 159 -17.73 4.32 -14.52
CA ARG A 159 -16.98 4.19 -15.77
C ARG A 159 -15.81 5.19 -15.85
N GLU A 160 -16.09 6.45 -15.58
CA GLU A 160 -15.07 7.53 -15.60
C GLU A 160 -14.00 7.27 -14.56
N SER A 161 -14.41 6.96 -13.32
CA SER A 161 -13.52 6.63 -12.22
C SER A 161 -12.55 5.50 -12.61
N ARG A 162 -13.07 4.41 -13.18
CA ARG A 162 -12.25 3.27 -13.60
C ARG A 162 -11.21 3.67 -14.65
N HIS A 163 -11.63 4.36 -15.73
CA HIS A 163 -10.70 4.71 -16.80
C HIS A 163 -9.61 5.68 -16.34
N LEU A 164 -9.97 6.62 -15.46
CA LEU A 164 -8.99 7.55 -14.92
C LEU A 164 -8.03 6.85 -13.96
N LEU A 165 -8.53 5.97 -13.09
CA LEU A 165 -7.68 5.16 -12.21
C LEU A 165 -6.75 4.24 -13.02
N ASP A 166 -7.24 3.59 -14.07
CA ASP A 166 -6.42 2.74 -14.94
C ASP A 166 -5.26 3.56 -15.55
N LEU A 167 -5.53 4.74 -16.07
CA LEU A 167 -4.49 5.64 -16.58
C LEU A 167 -3.45 6.00 -15.51
N LEU A 168 -3.89 6.35 -14.30
CA LEU A 168 -2.99 6.74 -13.21
C LEU A 168 -2.16 5.52 -12.73
N PHE A 169 -2.75 4.33 -12.69
CA PHE A 169 -2.04 3.12 -12.28
C PHE A 169 -1.01 2.68 -13.33
N GLU A 170 -1.30 2.84 -14.61
CA GLU A 170 -0.34 2.61 -15.70
C GLU A 170 0.84 3.59 -15.60
N GLU A 171 0.58 4.88 -15.33
CA GLU A 171 1.63 5.87 -15.15
C GLU A 171 2.53 5.54 -13.95
N ILE A 172 1.94 5.17 -12.79
CA ILE A 172 2.67 4.78 -11.58
C ILE A 172 3.57 3.57 -11.83
N ALA A 173 3.13 2.62 -12.66
CA ALA A 173 3.84 1.36 -12.91
C ALA A 173 4.97 1.48 -13.95
N ARG A 174 5.24 2.66 -14.50
CA ARG A 174 6.28 2.84 -15.53
C ARG A 174 7.67 2.49 -15.00
N PRO A 175 8.47 1.75 -15.77
CA PRO A 175 9.85 1.42 -15.41
C PRO A 175 10.73 2.65 -15.15
N ASP A 176 10.43 3.78 -15.82
CA ASP A 176 11.18 5.04 -15.71
C ASP A 176 11.22 5.59 -14.27
N TYR A 177 10.23 5.26 -13.46
CA TYR A 177 10.10 5.73 -12.07
C TYR A 177 10.43 4.66 -11.04
N SER A 178 10.75 3.44 -11.51
CA SER A 178 10.83 2.26 -10.64
C SER A 178 12.26 1.81 -10.40
N VAL A 179 12.50 1.29 -9.23
CA VAL A 179 13.73 0.60 -8.85
C VAL A 179 13.41 -0.76 -8.24
N ARG A 180 14.24 -1.75 -8.51
CA ARG A 180 14.15 -3.08 -7.93
C ARG A 180 15.26 -3.28 -6.91
N PHE A 181 14.89 -3.59 -5.67
CA PHE A 181 15.79 -3.81 -4.56
C PHE A 181 15.95 -5.32 -4.32
N LYS A 182 17.15 -5.81 -4.55
CA LYS A 182 17.54 -7.19 -4.23
C LYS A 182 17.86 -7.31 -2.74
N TRP A 183 17.26 -8.28 -2.08
CA TRP A 183 17.51 -8.55 -0.67
C TRP A 183 18.71 -9.48 -0.48
N GLU A 184 19.46 -9.20 0.57
CA GLU A 184 20.45 -10.09 1.15
C GLU A 184 20.13 -10.25 2.66
N PRO A 185 20.48 -11.36 3.33
CA PRO A 185 20.28 -11.48 4.77
C PRO A 185 20.94 -10.30 5.51
N GLY A 186 20.16 -9.64 6.37
CA GLY A 186 20.58 -8.44 7.09
C GLY A 186 20.35 -7.12 6.36
N SER A 187 19.98 -7.12 5.06
CA SER A 187 19.60 -5.91 4.34
C SER A 187 18.45 -5.19 5.05
N VAL A 188 18.50 -3.86 5.05
CA VAL A 188 17.44 -2.99 5.55
C VAL A 188 17.04 -2.02 4.45
N ALA A 189 15.75 -1.97 4.12
CA ALA A 189 15.15 -0.92 3.31
C ALA A 189 14.33 0.00 4.20
N PHE A 190 14.51 1.31 4.01
CA PHE A 190 13.74 2.37 4.65
C PHE A 190 13.15 3.26 3.55
N TRP A 191 11.84 3.40 3.52
CA TRP A 191 11.17 4.22 2.50
C TRP A 191 10.06 5.07 3.07
N ASP A 192 9.78 6.16 2.35
CA ASP A 192 8.69 7.07 2.62
C ASP A 192 7.43 6.62 1.85
N ASN A 193 6.39 6.19 2.56
CA ASN A 193 5.10 5.80 1.98
C ASN A 193 4.33 7.00 1.39
N ARG A 194 4.74 8.22 1.72
CA ARG A 194 4.10 9.44 1.23
C ARG A 194 4.53 9.79 -0.20
N ALA A 195 5.68 9.25 -0.64
CA ALA A 195 6.28 9.55 -1.95
C ALA A 195 6.61 8.30 -2.77
N ALA A 196 6.44 7.10 -2.23
CA ALA A 196 6.74 5.85 -2.92
C ALA A 196 5.63 4.81 -2.72
N LEU A 197 5.32 4.07 -3.78
CA LEU A 197 4.63 2.80 -3.67
C LEU A 197 5.63 1.66 -3.78
N HIS A 198 5.24 0.52 -3.23
CA HIS A 198 6.06 -0.69 -3.31
C HIS A 198 5.25 -1.92 -3.72
N LEU A 199 5.97 -2.93 -4.19
CA LEU A 199 5.43 -4.18 -4.71
C LEU A 199 6.42 -5.30 -4.42
N ALA A 200 5.95 -6.42 -3.88
CA ALA A 200 6.72 -7.66 -3.84
C ALA A 200 6.40 -8.48 -5.10
N PRO A 201 7.33 -8.59 -6.07
CA PRO A 201 7.14 -9.42 -7.26
C PRO A 201 6.94 -10.89 -6.87
N ARG A 202 6.22 -11.62 -7.73
CA ARG A 202 5.95 -13.06 -7.51
C ARG A 202 6.94 -13.94 -8.24
N ASP A 203 8.20 -13.60 -8.16
CA ASP A 203 9.28 -14.27 -8.87
C ASP A 203 10.03 -15.31 -8.02
N PHE A 204 9.52 -15.60 -6.82
CA PHE A 204 10.14 -16.54 -5.88
C PHE A 204 9.23 -17.73 -5.49
N GLU A 205 8.01 -17.83 -6.01
CA GLU A 205 7.07 -18.92 -5.68
C GLU A 205 7.58 -20.31 -6.12
N HIS A 206 8.51 -20.34 -7.06
CA HIS A 206 9.15 -21.55 -7.60
C HIS A 206 10.59 -21.74 -7.10
N VAL A 207 11.06 -20.87 -6.21
CA VAL A 207 12.40 -20.93 -5.66
C VAL A 207 12.36 -21.64 -4.31
N GLU A 208 13.27 -22.60 -4.10
CA GLU A 208 13.46 -23.22 -2.80
C GLU A 208 14.05 -22.20 -1.83
N GLY A 209 13.50 -22.12 -0.65
CA GLY A 209 13.98 -21.26 0.43
C GLY A 209 12.91 -20.40 1.07
N ASP A 210 13.19 -20.02 2.30
CA ASP A 210 12.31 -19.14 3.07
C ASP A 210 12.55 -17.67 2.70
N ARG A 211 11.47 -16.91 2.65
CA ARG A 211 11.54 -15.44 2.60
C ARG A 211 10.91 -14.88 3.87
N VAL A 212 11.74 -14.45 4.80
CA VAL A 212 11.31 -13.89 6.09
C VAL A 212 11.91 -12.50 6.26
N LEU A 213 11.03 -11.52 6.40
CA LEU A 213 11.39 -10.13 6.67
C LEU A 213 10.60 -9.62 7.88
N HIS A 214 11.13 -8.61 8.54
CA HIS A 214 10.50 -7.94 9.67
C HIS A 214 10.27 -6.49 9.35
N ARG A 215 9.02 -6.03 9.53
CA ARG A 215 8.60 -4.67 9.19
C ARG A 215 8.18 -3.90 10.44
N ILE A 216 8.58 -2.63 10.48
CA ILE A 216 8.05 -1.61 11.38
C ILE A 216 7.52 -0.46 10.53
N THR A 217 6.38 0.10 10.89
CA THR A 217 5.81 1.29 10.26
C THR A 217 5.75 2.44 11.26
N LEU A 218 6.01 3.66 10.79
CA LEU A 218 5.94 4.87 11.60
C LEU A 218 4.59 5.56 11.39
N VAL A 219 4.03 6.12 12.46
CA VAL A 219 2.79 6.91 12.40
C VAL A 219 2.96 8.06 11.40
N GLY A 220 1.96 8.28 10.55
CA GLY A 220 1.97 9.33 9.56
C GLY A 220 1.03 10.49 9.89
N ASP A 221 1.07 11.48 9.01
CA ASP A 221 0.19 12.64 9.01
C ASP A 221 -1.11 12.36 8.24
N ILE A 222 -2.09 13.22 8.40
CA ILE A 222 -3.29 13.22 7.58
C ILE A 222 -2.95 13.83 6.22
N PRO A 223 -3.14 13.11 5.10
CA PRO A 223 -2.85 13.64 3.77
C PRO A 223 -3.67 14.89 3.45
N VAL A 224 -3.02 15.89 2.86
CA VAL A 224 -3.61 17.16 2.44
C VAL A 224 -3.42 17.32 0.93
N GLY A 225 -4.48 17.75 0.24
CA GLY A 225 -4.46 18.00 -1.21
C GLY A 225 -3.82 19.36 -1.58
N PRO A 226 -3.62 19.60 -2.89
CA PRO A 226 -3.14 20.90 -3.40
C PRO A 226 -4.08 22.07 -3.06
N ASP A 227 -5.36 21.78 -2.82
CA ASP A 227 -6.40 22.71 -2.37
C ASP A 227 -6.31 23.06 -0.88
N GLY A 228 -5.37 22.49 -0.15
CA GLY A 228 -5.22 22.65 1.30
C GLY A 228 -6.25 21.87 2.13
N VAL A 229 -7.09 21.04 1.50
CA VAL A 229 -8.14 20.27 2.20
C VAL A 229 -7.58 18.91 2.62
N ALA A 230 -7.75 18.58 3.89
CA ALA A 230 -7.31 17.31 4.47
C ALA A 230 -8.22 16.13 4.07
N SER A 231 -7.70 14.92 4.26
CA SER A 231 -8.45 13.68 4.10
C SER A 231 -9.60 13.58 5.10
N GLU A 232 -10.62 12.79 4.76
CA GLU A 232 -11.82 12.57 5.57
C GLU A 232 -12.04 11.08 5.84
N SER A 233 -12.15 10.70 7.12
CA SER A 233 -12.42 9.31 7.50
C SER A 233 -13.88 8.96 7.25
N ILE A 234 -14.11 7.85 6.57
CA ILE A 234 -15.43 7.21 6.45
C ILE A 234 -15.63 6.24 7.62
N SER A 235 -14.58 5.49 7.97
CA SER A 235 -14.59 4.52 9.06
C SER A 235 -13.18 4.16 9.50
N GLY A 236 -13.05 3.80 10.77
CA GLY A 236 -11.79 3.43 11.42
C GLY A 236 -11.17 4.56 12.23
N ASP A 237 -10.32 4.15 13.18
CA ASP A 237 -9.64 5.06 14.10
C ASP A 237 -8.31 5.56 13.55
N TYR A 238 -7.73 6.56 14.21
CA TYR A 238 -6.38 7.02 13.94
C TYR A 238 -5.35 5.93 14.22
N PHE A 239 -4.42 5.75 13.31
CA PHE A 239 -3.28 4.88 13.51
C PHE A 239 -2.38 5.43 14.62
N GLY A 240 -2.21 4.67 15.71
CA GLY A 240 -1.45 5.09 16.88
C GLY A 240 -2.24 5.89 17.90
N ALA A 241 -3.56 6.01 17.80
CA ALA A 241 -4.41 6.41 18.90
C ALA A 241 -4.28 5.38 20.04
N ALA A 242 -3.89 5.83 21.22
CA ALA A 242 -3.73 4.99 22.41
C ALA A 242 -5.06 4.81 23.11
#